data_04aa45620a985227c24085f9f2f8bc3c
#
_entry.id   04aa45620a985227c24085f9f2f8bc3c
#
_cell.length_a   1.000
_cell.length_b   1.000
_cell.length_c   1.000
_cell.angle_alpha   90.00
_cell.angle_beta   90.00
_cell.angle_gamma   90.00
#
_symmetry.space_group_name_H-M   'P 1'
#
loop_
_entity.id
_entity.type
_entity.pdbx_description
1 polymer ?
#
loop_
_entity_poly.entity_id
_entity_poly.type
_entity_poly.pdbx_seq_one_letter_code
_entity_poly.pdbx_strand_id
1 'polypeptide(L)'
;MQGARIVESNTTPFRAIEVDPITLDIIESALRNARYEMDAVLFRTAMSPGIREQHDEFPLIADRKGRMVVGQFGSFIDGFLRGYDGTVEAGDVFLISDPYKCGGAISHANDWLVLLPIFHKDGRLVGWGAMFGHMTDVGGKVPGSLPTDAATIFEEGVTIAPVKIYRDGVLQDDILTLILNQVRLPHWNRSDFNAIVAACRTAERRVIELCDRFGVDMYAAALEAALERNRRAMAQLIQRTIPEETLVFEDYVCDDGRGYGPYKLRCSMRRDGERVILDWAGTDPQSSSSINFLLNENMFKMFFGIYMIMVFDPQILFNDGFYDLIDV
;
A
#
# COMPACT_ATOMS: atom_id res chain seq x y z
N MET A 1 -13.00 8.44 -15.41
CA MET A 1 -13.44 8.20 -14.01
C MET A 1 -13.15 9.47 -13.22
N GLN A 2 -14.05 9.89 -12.32
CA GLN A 2 -13.86 11.13 -11.55
C GLN A 2 -12.99 10.92 -10.29
N GLY A 3 -12.70 9.70 -9.95
CA GLY A 3 -11.98 9.32 -8.72
C GLY A 3 -12.85 9.36 -7.45
N ALA A 4 -12.29 8.90 -6.32
CA ALA A 4 -12.98 8.87 -5.04
C ALA A 4 -13.33 10.29 -4.54
N ARG A 5 -14.56 10.46 -4.07
CA ARG A 5 -15.03 11.74 -3.51
C ARG A 5 -15.10 11.63 -1.98
N ILE A 6 -14.20 12.33 -1.29
CA ILE A 6 -14.22 12.42 0.17
C ILE A 6 -15.36 13.33 0.62
N VAL A 7 -16.16 12.86 1.57
CA VAL A 7 -17.29 13.60 2.15
C VAL A 7 -16.95 13.91 3.60
N GLU A 8 -16.47 15.12 3.84
CA GLU A 8 -16.19 15.63 5.18
C GLU A 8 -17.39 16.42 5.71
N SER A 9 -17.77 16.21 6.97
CA SER A 9 -18.78 17.03 7.62
C SER A 9 -18.24 18.39 8.07
N ASN A 10 -16.91 18.54 8.08
CA ASN A 10 -16.21 19.81 8.35
C ASN A 10 -15.14 20.03 7.29
N THR A 11 -15.33 21.06 6.48
CA THR A 11 -14.42 21.43 5.38
C THR A 11 -13.43 22.55 5.78
N THR A 12 -13.28 22.84 7.08
CA THR A 12 -12.32 23.85 7.55
C THR A 12 -10.91 23.44 7.10
N PRO A 13 -10.19 24.32 6.38
CA PRO A 13 -8.85 24.02 5.92
C PRO A 13 -7.89 23.76 7.10
N PHE A 14 -6.95 22.85 6.90
CA PHE A 14 -5.86 22.63 7.84
C PHE A 14 -4.96 23.87 7.89
N ARG A 15 -4.59 24.27 9.11
CA ARG A 15 -3.71 25.42 9.31
C ARG A 15 -2.27 25.03 9.04
N ALA A 16 -1.52 25.90 8.40
CA ALA A 16 -0.08 25.79 8.34
C ALA A 16 0.50 26.11 9.72
N ILE A 17 1.18 25.12 10.31
CA ILE A 17 1.81 25.22 11.63
C ILE A 17 3.27 24.78 11.50
N GLU A 18 4.17 25.53 12.09
CA GLU A 18 5.55 25.10 12.21
C GLU A 18 5.65 24.01 13.30
N VAL A 19 6.26 22.89 12.95
CA VAL A 19 6.42 21.74 13.85
C VAL A 19 7.83 21.76 14.42
N ASP A 20 7.93 21.84 15.74
CA ASP A 20 9.23 21.70 16.38
C ASP A 20 9.76 20.27 16.30
N PRO A 21 11.09 20.06 16.29
CA PRO A 21 11.69 18.74 16.10
C PRO A 21 11.27 17.70 17.14
N ILE A 22 11.04 18.11 18.39
CA ILE A 22 10.67 17.20 19.50
C ILE A 22 9.25 16.69 19.29
N THR A 23 8.31 17.57 18.95
CA THR A 23 6.92 17.19 18.64
C THR A 23 6.87 16.27 17.42
N LEU A 24 7.67 16.55 16.37
CA LEU A 24 7.79 15.70 15.20
C LEU A 24 8.26 14.30 15.58
N ASP A 25 9.33 14.18 16.36
CA ASP A 25 9.89 12.90 16.78
C ASP A 25 8.92 12.08 17.66
N ILE A 26 8.14 12.77 18.52
CA ILE A 26 7.11 12.11 19.35
C ILE A 26 5.99 11.54 18.47
N ILE A 27 5.46 12.32 17.51
CA ILE A 27 4.37 11.88 16.63
C ILE A 27 4.87 10.74 15.72
N GLU A 28 6.04 10.87 15.13
CA GLU A 28 6.63 9.82 14.27
C GLU A 28 6.87 8.53 15.04
N SER A 29 7.43 8.61 16.26
CA SER A 29 7.65 7.43 17.09
C SER A 29 6.33 6.77 17.51
N ALA A 30 5.29 7.56 17.80
CA ALA A 30 3.97 7.03 18.11
C ALA A 30 3.32 6.33 16.92
N LEU A 31 3.47 6.86 15.71
CA LEU A 31 2.97 6.22 14.48
C LEU A 31 3.71 4.90 14.20
N ARG A 32 5.04 4.86 14.39
CA ARG A 32 5.80 3.61 14.29
C ARG A 32 5.32 2.55 15.28
N ASN A 33 5.06 2.96 16.51
CA ASN A 33 4.50 2.05 17.52
C ASN A 33 3.10 1.57 17.13
N ALA A 34 2.25 2.47 16.60
CA ALA A 34 0.93 2.10 16.10
C ALA A 34 1.01 1.04 14.99
N ARG A 35 1.97 1.16 14.07
CA ARG A 35 2.23 0.15 13.04
C ARG A 35 2.63 -1.19 13.65
N TYR A 36 3.53 -1.22 14.65
CA TYR A 36 3.87 -2.47 15.34
C TYR A 36 2.68 -3.10 16.08
N GLU A 37 1.76 -2.28 16.60
CA GLU A 37 0.52 -2.78 17.18
C GLU A 37 -0.41 -3.39 16.13
N MET A 38 -0.46 -2.85 14.91
CA MET A 38 -1.20 -3.44 13.79
C MET A 38 -0.67 -4.84 13.47
N ASP A 39 0.65 -5.00 13.33
CA ASP A 39 1.31 -6.30 13.12
C ASP A 39 0.94 -7.28 14.24
N ALA A 40 1.07 -6.87 15.48
CA ALA A 40 0.81 -7.73 16.64
C ALA A 40 -0.67 -8.19 16.71
N VAL A 41 -1.62 -7.34 16.32
CA VAL A 41 -3.04 -7.71 16.23
C VAL A 41 -3.24 -8.77 15.16
N LEU A 42 -2.68 -8.56 13.97
CA LEU A 42 -2.83 -9.46 12.84
C LEU A 42 -2.23 -10.85 13.15
N PHE A 43 -0.97 -10.92 13.56
CA PHE A 43 -0.27 -12.19 13.80
C PHE A 43 -0.92 -13.05 14.89
N ARG A 44 -1.59 -12.44 15.87
CA ARG A 44 -2.28 -13.17 16.93
C ARG A 44 -3.62 -13.75 16.50
N THR A 45 -4.23 -13.25 15.45
CA THR A 45 -5.63 -13.54 15.09
C THR A 45 -5.80 -14.14 13.70
N ALA A 46 -4.82 -13.98 12.80
CA ALA A 46 -4.86 -14.54 11.45
C ALA A 46 -4.72 -16.07 11.47
N MET A 47 -5.30 -16.73 10.46
CA MET A 47 -5.27 -18.17 10.26
C MET A 47 -4.32 -18.59 9.14
N SER A 48 -4.21 -17.80 8.08
CA SER A 48 -3.35 -18.10 6.92
C SER A 48 -1.88 -18.16 7.30
N PRO A 49 -1.15 -19.25 6.98
CA PRO A 49 0.28 -19.37 7.25
C PRO A 49 1.13 -18.28 6.59
N GLY A 50 0.75 -17.84 5.38
CA GLY A 50 1.39 -16.71 4.70
C GLY A 50 1.44 -15.47 5.59
N ILE A 51 0.33 -15.14 6.23
CA ILE A 51 0.24 -14.01 7.16
C ILE A 51 0.97 -14.31 8.47
N ARG A 52 0.63 -15.43 9.14
CA ARG A 52 1.10 -15.72 10.51
C ARG A 52 2.57 -16.07 10.62
N GLU A 53 3.11 -16.80 9.63
CA GLU A 53 4.43 -17.43 9.71
C GLU A 53 5.42 -16.80 8.74
N GLN A 54 4.96 -16.41 7.54
CA GLN A 54 5.80 -15.78 6.54
C GLN A 54 5.78 -14.25 6.62
N HIS A 55 4.84 -13.66 7.39
CA HIS A 55 4.65 -12.22 7.50
C HIS A 55 4.41 -11.55 6.14
N ASP A 56 3.65 -12.24 5.27
CA ASP A 56 3.25 -11.68 3.98
C ASP A 56 2.02 -10.79 4.14
N GLU A 57 2.27 -9.65 4.73
CA GLU A 57 1.32 -8.61 5.06
C GLU A 57 2.05 -7.28 5.23
N PHE A 58 1.39 -6.16 4.94
CA PHE A 58 2.03 -4.86 5.09
C PHE A 58 1.06 -3.80 5.61
N PRO A 59 1.20 -3.41 6.89
CA PRO A 59 0.45 -2.31 7.47
C PRO A 59 1.03 -0.97 7.02
N LEU A 60 0.15 0.00 6.84
CA LEU A 60 0.55 1.38 6.66
C LEU A 60 -0.41 2.35 7.33
N ILE A 61 0.14 3.50 7.72
CA ILE A 61 -0.62 4.68 8.10
C ILE A 61 -0.22 5.79 7.12
N ALA A 62 -1.22 6.37 6.46
CA ALA A 62 -1.03 7.40 5.47
C ALA A 62 -1.67 8.72 5.89
N ASP A 63 -1.22 9.79 5.26
CA ASP A 63 -1.84 11.11 5.39
C ASP A 63 -3.21 11.15 4.68
N ARG A 64 -3.90 12.28 4.78
CA ARG A 64 -5.21 12.48 4.15
C ARG A 64 -5.19 12.41 2.62
N LYS A 65 -4.01 12.58 1.99
CA LYS A 65 -3.82 12.47 0.54
C LYS A 65 -3.49 11.04 0.10
N GLY A 66 -3.36 10.11 1.06
CA GLY A 66 -3.02 8.72 0.81
C GLY A 66 -1.52 8.43 0.67
N ARG A 67 -0.64 9.39 1.02
CA ARG A 67 0.80 9.16 1.05
C ARG A 67 1.18 8.43 2.33
N MET A 68 1.89 7.32 2.23
CA MET A 68 2.36 6.58 3.39
C MET A 68 3.35 7.42 4.21
N VAL A 69 3.07 7.56 5.50
CA VAL A 69 3.97 8.21 6.45
C VAL A 69 4.75 7.18 7.26
N VAL A 70 4.11 6.07 7.59
CA VAL A 70 4.71 4.92 8.29
C VAL A 70 4.16 3.65 7.69
N GLY A 71 5.02 2.73 7.29
CA GLY A 71 4.62 1.44 6.72
C GLY A 71 5.82 0.65 6.22
N GLN A 72 5.54 -0.46 5.56
CA GLN A 72 6.54 -1.28 4.87
C GLN A 72 6.35 -1.24 3.37
N PHE A 73 5.10 -1.09 2.92
CA PHE A 73 4.70 -0.99 1.53
C PHE A 73 3.76 0.19 1.39
N GLY A 74 4.05 1.12 0.49
CA GLY A 74 3.26 2.33 0.26
C GLY A 74 2.35 2.24 -0.96
N SER A 75 1.67 3.35 -1.24
CA SER A 75 0.96 3.62 -2.49
C SER A 75 -0.34 2.84 -2.74
N PHE A 76 -0.85 2.09 -1.78
CA PHE A 76 -2.13 1.38 -1.94
C PHE A 76 -3.33 2.33 -2.11
N ILE A 77 -3.31 3.45 -1.40
CA ILE A 77 -4.45 4.36 -1.32
C ILE A 77 -4.57 5.20 -2.59
N ASP A 78 -3.47 5.62 -3.19
CA ASP A 78 -3.47 6.41 -4.42
C ASP A 78 -4.18 5.68 -5.58
N GLY A 79 -3.89 4.39 -5.79
CA GLY A 79 -4.56 3.56 -6.78
C GLY A 79 -6.07 3.46 -6.53
N PHE A 80 -6.47 3.30 -5.27
CA PHE A 80 -7.87 3.32 -4.86
C PHE A 80 -8.53 4.67 -5.13
N LEU A 81 -7.92 5.77 -4.70
CA LEU A 81 -8.48 7.11 -4.87
C LEU A 81 -8.74 7.46 -6.35
N ARG A 82 -7.87 6.99 -7.25
CA ARG A 82 -8.05 7.17 -8.69
C ARG A 82 -9.07 6.21 -9.31
N GLY A 83 -9.12 4.97 -8.83
CA GLY A 83 -9.93 3.90 -9.43
C GLY A 83 -11.34 3.76 -8.87
N TYR A 84 -11.63 4.27 -7.69
CA TYR A 84 -12.94 4.20 -7.06
C TYR A 84 -13.81 5.41 -7.46
N ASP A 85 -14.99 5.16 -8.01
CA ASP A 85 -15.92 6.20 -8.49
C ASP A 85 -17.13 6.33 -7.55
N GLY A 86 -16.86 6.58 -6.27
CA GLY A 86 -17.90 6.70 -5.25
C GLY A 86 -17.54 7.66 -4.13
N THR A 87 -18.35 7.70 -3.07
CA THR A 87 -18.11 8.50 -1.87
C THR A 87 -17.28 7.73 -0.85
N VAL A 88 -16.46 8.46 -0.10
CA VAL A 88 -15.73 7.99 1.09
C VAL A 88 -16.21 8.82 2.27
N GLU A 89 -16.78 8.16 3.26
CA GLU A 89 -17.46 8.77 4.40
C GLU A 89 -16.96 8.17 5.72
N ALA A 90 -17.20 8.87 6.81
CA ALA A 90 -16.86 8.36 8.15
C ALA A 90 -17.57 7.02 8.42
N GLY A 91 -16.83 6.05 8.96
CA GLY A 91 -17.35 4.71 9.23
C GLY A 91 -17.27 3.74 8.06
N ASP A 92 -16.87 4.20 6.86
CA ASP A 92 -16.60 3.31 5.74
C ASP A 92 -15.33 2.47 5.96
N VAL A 93 -15.32 1.26 5.43
CA VAL A 93 -14.10 0.46 5.22
C VAL A 93 -14.22 -0.19 3.86
N PHE A 94 -13.14 -0.20 3.11
CA PHE A 94 -13.09 -0.76 1.78
C PHE A 94 -12.32 -2.07 1.76
N LEU A 95 -12.75 -3.02 0.92
CA LEU A 95 -12.04 -4.24 0.60
C LEU A 95 -11.76 -4.27 -0.91
N ILE A 96 -10.54 -4.66 -1.29
CA ILE A 96 -10.08 -4.69 -2.68
C ILE A 96 -9.13 -5.87 -2.84
N SER A 97 -9.20 -6.59 -3.97
CA SER A 97 -8.15 -7.53 -4.40
C SER A 97 -7.98 -7.57 -5.92
N ASP A 98 -8.64 -6.67 -6.67
CA ASP A 98 -8.51 -6.58 -8.12
C ASP A 98 -7.34 -5.67 -8.50
N PRO A 99 -6.23 -6.19 -9.07
CA PRO A 99 -5.06 -5.40 -9.44
C PRO A 99 -5.38 -4.26 -10.41
N TYR A 100 -6.30 -4.50 -11.36
CA TYR A 100 -6.66 -3.52 -12.38
C TYR A 100 -7.51 -2.38 -11.80
N LYS A 101 -8.38 -2.70 -10.83
CA LYS A 101 -9.25 -1.71 -10.20
C LYS A 101 -8.57 -0.87 -9.13
N CYS A 102 -7.46 -1.35 -8.57
CA CYS A 102 -6.61 -0.55 -7.68
C CYS A 102 -5.39 0.06 -8.40
N GLY A 103 -5.36 0.01 -9.73
CA GLY A 103 -4.32 0.63 -10.54
C GLY A 103 -2.92 0.07 -10.31
N GLY A 104 -2.80 -1.25 -10.06
CA GLY A 104 -1.52 -1.91 -9.81
C GLY A 104 -0.93 -1.63 -8.42
N ALA A 105 -1.76 -1.24 -7.45
CA ALA A 105 -1.33 -1.09 -6.05
C ALA A 105 -1.11 -2.45 -5.36
N ILE A 106 -1.76 -3.52 -5.86
CA ILE A 106 -1.50 -4.92 -5.54
C ILE A 106 -1.31 -5.68 -6.85
N SER A 107 -0.63 -6.84 -6.81
CA SER A 107 -0.22 -7.56 -8.03
C SER A 107 -1.06 -8.80 -8.34
N HIS A 108 -1.76 -9.39 -7.35
CA HIS A 108 -2.53 -10.62 -7.50
C HIS A 108 -3.73 -10.69 -6.55
N ALA A 109 -4.68 -11.58 -6.87
CA ALA A 109 -5.97 -11.66 -6.18
C ALA A 109 -5.88 -12.18 -4.73
N ASN A 110 -4.78 -12.86 -4.34
CA ASN A 110 -4.58 -13.36 -2.98
C ASN A 110 -4.41 -12.24 -1.95
N ASP A 111 -3.96 -11.06 -2.37
CA ASP A 111 -3.74 -9.93 -1.48
C ASP A 111 -5.07 -9.19 -1.24
N TRP A 112 -5.70 -9.50 -0.12
CA TRP A 112 -6.88 -8.76 0.30
C TRP A 112 -6.46 -7.49 1.03
N LEU A 113 -6.64 -6.36 0.35
CA LEU A 113 -6.33 -5.03 0.85
C LEU A 113 -7.54 -4.40 1.51
N VAL A 114 -7.41 -4.03 2.77
CA VAL A 114 -8.38 -3.24 3.52
C VAL A 114 -7.90 -1.81 3.63
N LEU A 115 -8.75 -0.86 3.28
CA LEU A 115 -8.53 0.58 3.42
C LEU A 115 -9.56 1.17 4.36
N LEU A 116 -9.10 1.90 5.39
CA LEU A 116 -9.93 2.55 6.39
C LEU A 116 -9.60 4.05 6.43
N PRO A 117 -10.51 4.92 5.94
CA PRO A 117 -10.36 6.37 6.08
C PRO A 117 -10.57 6.77 7.54
N ILE A 118 -9.65 7.55 8.09
CA ILE A 118 -9.68 7.98 9.49
C ILE A 118 -10.24 9.40 9.57
N PHE A 119 -11.48 9.51 10.03
CA PHE A 119 -12.11 10.79 10.31
C PHE A 119 -12.01 11.13 11.79
N HIS A 120 -11.53 12.32 12.09
CA HIS A 120 -11.56 12.83 13.45
C HIS A 120 -12.99 13.27 13.84
N LYS A 121 -13.28 13.31 15.13
CA LYS A 121 -14.60 13.70 15.66
C LYS A 121 -15.06 15.11 15.26
N ASP A 122 -14.13 15.96 14.78
CA ASP A 122 -14.48 17.26 14.21
C ASP A 122 -14.98 17.19 12.76
N GLY A 123 -15.02 15.98 12.17
CA GLY A 123 -15.55 15.72 10.84
C GLY A 123 -14.56 15.84 9.68
N ARG A 124 -13.27 16.10 9.95
CA ARG A 124 -12.22 16.14 8.93
C ARG A 124 -11.55 14.78 8.75
N LEU A 125 -11.22 14.42 7.49
CA LEU A 125 -10.35 13.29 7.19
C LEU A 125 -8.91 13.65 7.60
N VAL A 126 -8.33 12.87 8.52
CA VAL A 126 -6.97 13.10 9.04
C VAL A 126 -5.93 12.12 8.49
N GLY A 127 -6.35 11.02 7.90
CA GLY A 127 -5.45 10.03 7.34
C GLY A 127 -6.16 8.74 6.97
N TRP A 128 -5.36 7.71 6.74
CA TRP A 128 -5.80 6.37 6.38
C TRP A 128 -5.03 5.33 7.16
N GLY A 129 -5.72 4.28 7.59
CA GLY A 129 -5.12 3.01 7.97
C GLY A 129 -5.34 2.01 6.84
N ALA A 130 -4.31 1.31 6.43
CA ALA A 130 -4.46 0.27 5.42
C ALA A 130 -3.60 -0.93 5.77
N MET A 131 -4.02 -2.09 5.31
CA MET A 131 -3.28 -3.33 5.47
C MET A 131 -3.77 -4.34 4.45
N PHE A 132 -2.85 -5.03 3.81
CA PHE A 132 -3.22 -6.25 3.11
C PHE A 132 -2.71 -7.49 3.85
N GLY A 133 -3.27 -8.64 3.49
CA GLY A 133 -2.76 -9.94 3.91
C GLY A 133 -2.93 -10.92 2.78
N HIS A 134 -1.89 -11.73 2.56
CA HIS A 134 -1.88 -12.79 1.55
C HIS A 134 -2.76 -13.97 2.00
N MET A 135 -3.96 -14.07 1.42
CA MET A 135 -4.90 -15.16 1.69
C MET A 135 -4.38 -16.47 1.13
N THR A 136 -4.45 -17.54 1.91
CA THR A 136 -3.98 -18.87 1.49
C THR A 136 -4.68 -19.38 0.23
N ASP A 137 -5.97 -19.07 0.05
CA ASP A 137 -6.75 -19.51 -1.11
C ASP A 137 -7.92 -18.54 -1.35
N VAL A 138 -8.03 -18.06 -2.57
CA VAL A 138 -9.10 -17.17 -3.03
C VAL A 138 -9.87 -17.75 -4.22
N GLY A 139 -9.86 -19.09 -4.37
CA GLY A 139 -10.53 -19.77 -5.49
C GLY A 139 -9.60 -19.98 -6.69
N GLY A 140 -10.12 -19.82 -7.90
CA GLY A 140 -9.38 -20.08 -9.13
C GLY A 140 -9.18 -21.56 -9.48
N LYS A 141 -8.37 -21.84 -10.50
CA LYS A 141 -8.26 -23.18 -11.06
C LYS A 141 -7.44 -24.18 -10.24
N VAL A 142 -6.56 -23.70 -9.36
CA VAL A 142 -5.72 -24.55 -8.50
C VAL A 142 -5.86 -24.19 -7.03
N PRO A 143 -5.70 -25.16 -6.09
CA PRO A 143 -5.55 -24.85 -4.68
C PRO A 143 -4.37 -23.89 -4.43
N GLY A 144 -4.55 -22.94 -3.53
CA GLY A 144 -3.57 -21.87 -3.27
C GLY A 144 -3.64 -20.70 -4.24
N SER A 145 -4.48 -20.78 -5.29
CA SER A 145 -4.79 -19.66 -6.20
C SER A 145 -3.60 -19.02 -6.93
N LEU A 146 -2.50 -19.77 -7.12
CA LEU A 146 -1.30 -19.33 -7.83
C LEU A 146 -0.98 -20.31 -8.98
N PRO A 147 -1.80 -20.35 -10.05
CA PRO A 147 -1.55 -21.22 -11.19
C PRO A 147 -0.35 -20.70 -12.00
N THR A 148 0.63 -21.58 -12.27
CA THR A 148 1.83 -21.24 -13.05
C THR A 148 1.58 -21.16 -14.55
N ASP A 149 0.42 -21.63 -15.02
CA ASP A 149 0.05 -21.73 -16.43
C ASP A 149 -1.24 -20.95 -16.78
N ALA A 150 -1.66 -20.02 -15.92
CA ALA A 150 -2.82 -19.17 -16.17
C ALA A 150 -2.62 -18.29 -17.41
N ALA A 151 -3.69 -18.15 -18.18
CA ALA A 151 -3.75 -17.26 -19.34
C ALA A 151 -4.62 -16.03 -19.09
N THR A 152 -5.49 -16.10 -18.09
CA THR A 152 -6.43 -15.03 -17.73
C THR A 152 -6.54 -14.89 -16.21
N ILE A 153 -6.85 -13.69 -15.74
CA ILE A 153 -7.04 -13.42 -14.32
C ILE A 153 -8.18 -14.24 -13.69
N PHE A 154 -9.15 -14.70 -14.48
CA PHE A 154 -10.25 -15.54 -14.00
C PHE A 154 -9.81 -16.93 -13.52
N GLU A 155 -8.61 -17.36 -13.93
CA GLU A 155 -8.02 -18.61 -13.49
C GLU A 155 -7.29 -18.47 -12.12
N GLU A 156 -6.96 -17.23 -11.72
CA GLU A 156 -6.16 -16.94 -10.53
C GLU A 156 -7.00 -16.82 -9.25
N GLY A 157 -8.31 -16.65 -9.37
CA GLY A 157 -9.22 -16.58 -8.22
C GLY A 157 -10.20 -15.43 -8.27
N VAL A 158 -10.82 -15.16 -7.12
CA VAL A 158 -11.82 -14.10 -6.98
C VAL A 158 -11.13 -12.76 -6.86
N THR A 159 -11.37 -11.89 -7.83
CA THR A 159 -10.97 -10.49 -7.77
C THR A 159 -12.09 -9.64 -7.20
N ILE A 160 -11.77 -8.80 -6.22
CA ILE A 160 -12.70 -7.92 -5.54
C ILE A 160 -12.42 -6.49 -6.00
N ALA A 161 -13.32 -5.93 -6.81
CA ALA A 161 -13.29 -4.49 -7.12
C ALA A 161 -13.46 -3.68 -5.83
N PRO A 162 -13.01 -2.41 -5.78
CA PRO A 162 -13.19 -1.57 -4.59
C PRO A 162 -14.64 -1.56 -4.12
N VAL A 163 -14.91 -2.10 -2.95
CA VAL A 163 -16.25 -2.21 -2.38
C VAL A 163 -16.26 -1.72 -0.94
N LYS A 164 -17.30 -0.96 -0.54
CA LYS A 164 -17.55 -0.64 0.86
C LYS A 164 -17.99 -1.91 1.59
N ILE A 165 -17.06 -2.53 2.31
CA ILE A 165 -17.35 -3.73 3.13
C ILE A 165 -17.92 -3.34 4.51
N TYR A 166 -17.66 -2.09 4.98
CA TYR A 166 -18.41 -1.44 6.03
C TYR A 166 -18.97 -0.13 5.50
N ARG A 167 -20.20 0.19 5.93
CA ARG A 167 -20.87 1.48 5.68
C ARG A 167 -21.36 2.02 7.01
N ASP A 168 -20.97 3.24 7.35
CA ASP A 168 -21.36 3.86 8.64
C ASP A 168 -21.09 2.91 9.83
N GLY A 169 -19.93 2.26 9.83
CA GLY A 169 -19.52 1.30 10.86
C GLY A 169 -20.20 -0.07 10.80
N VAL A 170 -21.16 -0.31 9.89
CA VAL A 170 -21.91 -1.56 9.79
C VAL A 170 -21.34 -2.46 8.71
N LEU A 171 -20.99 -3.69 9.08
CA LEU A 171 -20.50 -4.72 8.15
C LEU A 171 -21.60 -5.07 7.13
N GLN A 172 -21.23 -5.10 5.87
CA GLN A 172 -22.07 -5.58 4.76
C GLN A 172 -21.88 -7.10 4.61
N ASP A 173 -22.47 -7.87 5.54
CA ASP A 173 -22.23 -9.33 5.66
C ASP A 173 -22.68 -10.10 4.42
N ASP A 174 -23.69 -9.63 3.69
CA ASP A 174 -24.14 -10.24 2.42
C ASP A 174 -23.03 -10.17 1.37
N ILE A 175 -22.29 -9.06 1.29
CA ILE A 175 -21.15 -8.89 0.37
C ILE A 175 -20.01 -9.84 0.77
N LEU A 176 -19.65 -9.88 2.05
CA LEU A 176 -18.63 -10.78 2.55
C LEU A 176 -19.00 -12.24 2.33
N THR A 177 -20.23 -12.62 2.58
CA THR A 177 -20.76 -13.97 2.35
C THR A 177 -20.68 -14.35 0.85
N LEU A 178 -21.05 -13.43 -0.05
CA LEU A 178 -20.93 -13.66 -1.49
C LEU A 178 -19.49 -13.97 -1.90
N ILE A 179 -18.52 -13.22 -1.38
CA ILE A 179 -17.09 -13.44 -1.64
C ILE A 179 -16.63 -14.78 -1.08
N LEU A 180 -16.95 -15.07 0.18
CA LEU A 180 -16.52 -16.28 0.89
C LEU A 180 -17.11 -17.58 0.29
N ASN A 181 -18.25 -17.51 -0.39
CA ASN A 181 -18.83 -18.67 -1.09
C ASN A 181 -18.03 -19.09 -2.34
N GLN A 182 -17.09 -18.30 -2.80
CA GLN A 182 -16.27 -18.55 -3.99
C GLN A 182 -14.86 -19.07 -3.67
N VAL A 183 -14.47 -19.11 -2.39
CA VAL A 183 -13.14 -19.53 -1.94
C VAL A 183 -13.20 -20.93 -1.28
N ARG A 184 -12.08 -21.67 -1.26
CA ARG A 184 -12.03 -23.02 -0.69
C ARG A 184 -11.90 -23.03 0.83
N LEU A 185 -11.40 -21.93 1.44
CA LEU A 185 -11.15 -21.81 2.87
C LEU A 185 -11.95 -20.66 3.52
N PRO A 186 -13.30 -20.64 3.41
CA PRO A 186 -14.11 -19.48 3.80
C PRO A 186 -13.96 -19.09 5.26
N HIS A 187 -13.74 -20.07 6.18
CA HIS A 187 -13.55 -19.77 7.60
C HIS A 187 -12.19 -19.09 7.87
N TRP A 188 -11.14 -19.51 7.17
CA TRP A 188 -9.83 -18.88 7.30
C TRP A 188 -9.87 -17.46 6.73
N ASN A 189 -10.37 -17.30 5.52
CA ASN A 189 -10.48 -15.99 4.88
C ASN A 189 -11.34 -15.00 5.70
N ARG A 190 -12.45 -15.48 6.33
CA ARG A 190 -13.23 -14.63 7.25
C ARG A 190 -12.40 -14.23 8.48
N SER A 191 -11.65 -15.17 9.06
CA SER A 191 -10.79 -14.88 10.22
C SER A 191 -9.71 -13.86 9.87
N ASP A 192 -9.02 -14.07 8.74
CA ASP A 192 -7.96 -13.18 8.26
C ASP A 192 -8.50 -11.80 7.92
N PHE A 193 -9.63 -11.71 7.22
CA PHE A 193 -10.32 -10.46 6.97
C PHE A 193 -10.63 -9.69 8.27
N ASN A 194 -11.18 -10.37 9.28
CA ASN A 194 -11.47 -9.75 10.57
C ASN A 194 -10.18 -9.27 11.26
N ALA A 195 -9.09 -10.04 11.16
CA ALA A 195 -7.79 -9.67 11.70
C ALA A 195 -7.20 -8.42 11.03
N ILE A 196 -7.30 -8.32 9.69
CA ILE A 196 -6.86 -7.15 8.92
C ILE A 196 -7.69 -5.92 9.28
N VAL A 197 -9.01 -6.06 9.37
CA VAL A 197 -9.89 -4.94 9.81
C VAL A 197 -9.54 -4.49 11.23
N ALA A 198 -9.29 -5.42 12.16
CA ALA A 198 -8.91 -5.10 13.54
C ALA A 198 -7.56 -4.36 13.60
N ALA A 199 -6.61 -4.73 12.75
CA ALA A 199 -5.34 -4.00 12.61
C ALA A 199 -5.56 -2.57 12.10
N CYS A 200 -6.37 -2.37 11.05
CA CYS A 200 -6.72 -1.01 10.57
C CYS A 200 -7.46 -0.17 11.63
N ARG A 201 -8.35 -0.79 12.43
CA ARG A 201 -9.01 -0.12 13.57
C ARG A 201 -8.01 0.26 14.67
N THR A 202 -6.91 -0.47 14.79
CA THR A 202 -5.82 -0.08 15.72
C THR A 202 -5.12 1.18 15.23
N ALA A 203 -4.82 1.30 13.93
CA ALA A 203 -4.31 2.52 13.34
C ALA A 203 -5.27 3.70 13.57
N GLU A 204 -6.57 3.52 13.28
CA GLU A 204 -7.60 4.56 13.50
C GLU A 204 -7.57 5.09 14.92
N ARG A 205 -7.63 4.20 15.90
CA ARG A 205 -7.59 4.58 17.34
C ARG A 205 -6.35 5.39 17.68
N ARG A 206 -5.16 4.94 17.26
CA ARG A 206 -3.90 5.60 17.57
C ARG A 206 -3.75 6.97 16.89
N VAL A 207 -4.21 7.09 15.66
CA VAL A 207 -4.23 8.37 14.94
C VAL A 207 -5.19 9.36 15.62
N ILE A 208 -6.38 8.93 16.03
CA ILE A 208 -7.33 9.78 16.76
C ILE A 208 -6.75 10.22 18.11
N GLU A 209 -6.09 9.34 18.86
CA GLU A 209 -5.40 9.68 20.11
C GLU A 209 -4.33 10.77 19.89
N LEU A 210 -3.57 10.70 18.78
CA LEU A 210 -2.59 11.73 18.43
C LEU A 210 -3.26 13.07 18.06
N CYS A 211 -4.35 13.02 17.29
CA CYS A 211 -5.12 14.22 16.95
C CYS A 211 -5.75 14.86 18.20
N ASP A 212 -6.26 14.06 19.14
CA ASP A 212 -6.81 14.57 20.40
C ASP A 212 -5.73 15.20 21.30
N ARG A 213 -4.53 14.64 21.29
CA ARG A 213 -3.41 15.13 22.13
C ARG A 213 -2.75 16.39 21.59
N PHE A 214 -2.48 16.44 20.29
CA PHE A 214 -1.69 17.51 19.67
C PHE A 214 -2.55 18.51 18.87
N GLY A 215 -3.80 18.18 18.60
CA GLY A 215 -4.66 18.90 17.67
C GLY A 215 -4.49 18.42 16.22
N VAL A 216 -5.59 18.44 15.48
CA VAL A 216 -5.65 17.92 14.09
C VAL A 216 -4.70 18.67 13.15
N ASP A 217 -4.58 20.00 13.32
CA ASP A 217 -3.71 20.82 12.48
C ASP A 217 -2.22 20.52 12.72
N MET A 218 -1.82 20.34 14.00
CA MET A 218 -0.45 19.97 14.35
C MET A 218 -0.11 18.57 13.85
N TYR A 219 -1.04 17.61 14.00
CA TYR A 219 -0.86 16.27 13.47
C TYR A 219 -0.63 16.30 11.96
N ALA A 220 -1.49 16.99 11.20
CA ALA A 220 -1.35 17.10 9.74
C ALA A 220 -0.02 17.75 9.32
N ALA A 221 0.40 18.81 10.03
CA ALA A 221 1.68 19.48 9.79
C ALA A 221 2.88 18.56 10.09
N ALA A 222 2.79 17.73 11.14
CA ALA A 222 3.83 16.77 11.48
C ALA A 222 3.99 15.68 10.40
N LEU A 223 2.89 15.22 9.79
CA LEU A 223 2.95 14.26 8.68
C LEU A 223 3.67 14.86 7.46
N GLU A 224 3.35 16.09 7.08
CA GLU A 224 4.05 16.79 5.99
C GLU A 224 5.54 16.99 6.32
N ALA A 225 5.88 17.32 7.55
CA ALA A 225 7.28 17.48 7.98
C ALA A 225 8.06 16.15 7.95
N ALA A 226 7.42 15.03 8.32
CA ALA A 226 8.01 13.70 8.25
C ALA A 226 8.32 13.28 6.81
N LEU A 227 7.39 13.53 5.88
CA LEU A 227 7.57 13.26 4.46
C LEU A 227 8.70 14.13 3.87
N GLU A 228 8.74 15.41 4.19
CA GLU A 228 9.80 16.31 3.73
C GLU A 228 11.17 15.95 4.32
N ARG A 229 11.24 15.51 5.60
CA ARG A 229 12.48 15.01 6.22
C ARG A 229 13.03 13.81 5.46
N ASN A 230 12.17 12.85 5.10
CA ASN A 230 12.55 11.69 4.29
C ASN A 230 13.03 12.13 2.90
N ARG A 231 12.29 13.02 2.22
CA ARG A 231 12.66 13.55 0.91
C ARG A 231 14.09 14.11 0.90
N ARG A 232 14.44 14.96 1.88
CA ARG A 232 15.78 15.54 2.00
C ARG A 232 16.84 14.49 2.25
N ALA A 233 16.59 13.53 3.14
CA ALA A 233 17.53 12.45 3.42
C ALA A 233 17.77 11.58 2.19
N MET A 234 16.73 11.23 1.44
CA MET A 234 16.82 10.46 0.21
C MET A 234 17.54 11.24 -0.92
N ALA A 235 17.28 12.54 -1.07
CA ALA A 235 18.01 13.37 -2.04
C ALA A 235 19.53 13.34 -1.79
N GLN A 236 19.95 13.48 -0.52
CA GLN A 236 21.34 13.37 -0.14
C GLN A 236 21.92 11.97 -0.38
N LEU A 237 21.13 10.92 -0.08
CA LEU A 237 21.53 9.54 -0.31
C LEU A 237 21.74 9.28 -1.81
N ILE A 238 20.79 9.68 -2.66
CA ILE A 238 20.89 9.57 -4.12
C ILE A 238 22.15 10.26 -4.64
N GLN A 239 22.39 11.51 -4.22
CA GLN A 239 23.55 12.28 -4.68
C GLN A 239 24.90 11.62 -4.33
N ARG A 240 25.01 10.96 -3.18
CA ARG A 240 26.26 10.32 -2.75
C ARG A 240 26.46 8.90 -3.30
N THR A 241 25.40 8.23 -3.76
CA THR A 241 25.45 6.80 -4.14
C THR A 241 25.22 6.53 -5.62
N ILE A 242 24.41 7.34 -6.30
CA ILE A 242 24.06 7.13 -7.71
C ILE A 242 24.94 8.03 -8.59
N PRO A 243 25.69 7.48 -9.55
CA PRO A 243 26.49 8.28 -10.47
C PRO A 243 25.62 9.02 -11.51
N GLU A 244 26.16 10.06 -12.15
CA GLU A 244 25.49 10.78 -13.23
C GLU A 244 25.53 10.02 -14.57
N GLU A 245 26.51 9.15 -14.73
CA GLU A 245 26.61 8.27 -15.89
C GLU A 245 25.46 7.25 -15.91
N THR A 246 25.05 6.86 -17.11
CA THR A 246 23.99 5.87 -17.27
C THR A 246 24.53 4.47 -16.99
N LEU A 247 23.94 3.81 -16.02
CA LEU A 247 24.14 2.40 -15.73
C LEU A 247 23.07 1.57 -16.41
N VAL A 248 23.44 0.42 -16.97
CA VAL A 248 22.51 -0.49 -17.65
C VAL A 248 22.61 -1.87 -17.04
N PHE A 249 21.48 -2.46 -16.76
CA PHE A 249 21.33 -3.84 -16.26
C PHE A 249 20.35 -4.61 -17.12
N GLU A 250 20.67 -5.88 -17.39
CA GLU A 250 19.79 -6.80 -18.09
C GLU A 250 19.68 -8.09 -17.30
N ASP A 251 18.47 -8.67 -17.26
CA ASP A 251 18.18 -9.96 -16.65
C ASP A 251 17.10 -10.67 -17.46
N TYR A 252 16.83 -11.96 -17.15
CA TYR A 252 15.93 -12.79 -17.94
C TYR A 252 15.00 -13.59 -17.04
N VAL A 253 13.71 -13.59 -17.38
CA VAL A 253 12.77 -14.61 -16.90
C VAL A 253 12.87 -15.80 -17.82
N CYS A 254 13.30 -16.96 -17.29
CA CYS A 254 13.69 -18.13 -18.10
C CYS A 254 12.57 -18.68 -18.96
N ASP A 255 11.36 -18.81 -18.38
CA ASP A 255 10.16 -19.26 -19.10
C ASP A 255 8.89 -18.71 -18.43
N ASP A 256 7.78 -18.83 -19.11
CA ASP A 256 6.48 -18.30 -18.68
C ASP A 256 5.53 -19.38 -18.10
N GLY A 257 6.06 -20.55 -17.76
CA GLY A 257 5.25 -21.70 -17.29
C GLY A 257 4.43 -22.38 -18.39
N ARG A 258 4.49 -21.88 -19.63
CA ARG A 258 3.80 -22.42 -20.82
C ARG A 258 4.75 -22.83 -21.95
N GLY A 259 6.06 -22.75 -21.69
CA GLY A 259 7.12 -23.19 -22.61
C GLY A 259 7.62 -22.11 -23.57
N TYR A 260 7.34 -20.84 -23.27
CA TYR A 260 7.88 -19.70 -24.01
C TYR A 260 8.88 -18.93 -23.14
N GLY A 261 9.92 -18.36 -23.74
CA GLY A 261 10.99 -17.60 -23.11
C GLY A 261 12.34 -17.85 -23.79
N PRO A 262 13.44 -17.32 -23.26
CA PRO A 262 13.48 -16.39 -22.12
C PRO A 262 12.94 -15.01 -22.48
N TYR A 263 12.45 -14.27 -21.47
CA TYR A 263 12.00 -12.88 -21.60
C TYR A 263 13.04 -11.96 -20.99
N LYS A 264 13.52 -10.98 -21.73
CA LYS A 264 14.51 -10.02 -21.27
C LYS A 264 13.85 -8.90 -20.48
N LEU A 265 14.45 -8.58 -19.33
CA LEU A 265 14.20 -7.38 -18.56
C LEU A 265 15.42 -6.48 -18.69
N ARG A 266 15.22 -5.21 -19.06
CA ARG A 266 16.29 -4.22 -19.18
C ARG A 266 15.90 -2.96 -18.42
N CYS A 267 16.83 -2.50 -17.58
CA CYS A 267 16.69 -1.22 -16.88
C CYS A 267 17.96 -0.38 -17.13
N SER A 268 17.77 0.86 -17.52
CA SER A 268 18.83 1.86 -17.42
C SER A 268 18.52 2.85 -16.32
N MET A 269 19.54 3.22 -15.55
CA MET A 269 19.45 4.15 -14.44
C MET A 269 20.48 5.25 -14.57
N ARG A 270 20.09 6.49 -14.33
CA ARG A 270 20.99 7.63 -14.22
C ARG A 270 20.50 8.64 -13.18
N ARG A 271 21.41 9.43 -12.64
CA ARG A 271 21.08 10.56 -11.79
C ARG A 271 21.03 11.85 -12.62
N ASP A 272 20.07 12.71 -12.28
CA ASP A 272 19.96 14.08 -12.81
C ASP A 272 19.73 15.03 -11.61
N GLY A 273 20.80 15.68 -11.16
CA GLY A 273 20.77 16.45 -9.93
C GLY A 273 20.48 15.60 -8.70
N GLU A 274 19.36 15.84 -8.04
CA GLU A 274 18.87 15.04 -6.91
C GLU A 274 17.86 13.92 -7.32
N ARG A 275 17.53 13.81 -8.62
CA ARG A 275 16.55 12.85 -9.15
C ARG A 275 17.22 11.63 -9.76
N VAL A 276 16.54 10.51 -9.74
CA VAL A 276 16.91 9.28 -10.43
C VAL A 276 15.90 9.01 -11.54
N ILE A 277 16.40 8.67 -12.71
CA ILE A 277 15.60 8.28 -13.86
C ILE A 277 15.83 6.79 -14.11
N LEU A 278 14.74 6.01 -14.09
CA LEU A 278 14.70 4.59 -14.40
C LEU A 278 13.98 4.43 -15.74
N ASP A 279 14.67 3.87 -16.73
CA ASP A 279 14.11 3.64 -18.07
C ASP A 279 14.17 2.15 -18.39
N TRP A 280 12.99 1.56 -18.65
CA TRP A 280 12.79 0.15 -18.97
C TRP A 280 12.77 -0.15 -20.47
N ALA A 281 13.10 0.81 -21.31
CA ALA A 281 13.14 0.62 -22.77
C ALA A 281 14.12 -0.51 -23.16
N GLY A 282 13.63 -1.42 -23.98
CA GLY A 282 14.36 -2.63 -24.37
C GLY A 282 14.03 -3.88 -23.55
N THR A 283 13.12 -3.78 -22.57
CA THR A 283 12.43 -4.94 -21.99
C THR A 283 11.51 -5.59 -23.02
N ASP A 284 11.40 -6.91 -23.00
CA ASP A 284 10.52 -7.65 -23.92
C ASP A 284 9.03 -7.31 -23.69
N PRO A 285 8.20 -7.48 -24.74
CA PRO A 285 6.77 -7.28 -24.62
C PRO A 285 6.12 -8.22 -23.59
N GLN A 286 4.91 -7.85 -23.17
CA GLN A 286 4.07 -8.65 -22.29
C GLN A 286 3.94 -10.09 -22.80
N SER A 287 4.14 -11.07 -21.91
CA SER A 287 3.90 -12.48 -22.16
C SER A 287 2.39 -12.79 -22.26
N SER A 288 2.04 -13.94 -22.83
CA SER A 288 0.65 -14.45 -22.86
C SER A 288 0.27 -15.25 -21.61
N SER A 289 1.08 -15.18 -20.54
CA SER A 289 0.92 -15.99 -19.33
C SER A 289 0.88 -15.13 -18.06
N SER A 290 0.82 -15.78 -16.90
CA SER A 290 0.70 -15.15 -15.58
C SER A 290 1.99 -14.52 -15.03
N ILE A 291 3.10 -14.49 -15.79
CA ILE A 291 4.33 -13.84 -15.34
C ILE A 291 4.30 -12.30 -15.42
N ASN A 292 3.25 -11.73 -15.97
CA ASN A 292 3.10 -10.28 -16.06
C ASN A 292 2.56 -9.72 -14.77
N PHE A 293 3.14 -8.59 -14.32
CA PHE A 293 2.63 -7.81 -13.20
C PHE A 293 2.04 -6.50 -13.69
N LEU A 294 0.88 -6.14 -13.15
CA LEU A 294 0.41 -4.77 -13.21
C LEU A 294 0.89 -4.05 -11.95
N LEU A 295 1.99 -3.32 -12.07
CA LEU A 295 2.49 -2.45 -11.00
C LEU A 295 2.35 -0.98 -11.42
N ASN A 296 1.90 -0.13 -10.51
CA ASN A 296 1.92 1.30 -10.75
C ASN A 296 3.33 1.87 -10.57
N GLU A 297 3.55 3.08 -11.10
CA GLU A 297 4.83 3.77 -11.03
C GLU A 297 5.36 3.91 -9.58
N ASN A 298 4.47 4.21 -8.64
CA ASN A 298 4.85 4.37 -7.24
C ASN A 298 5.38 3.09 -6.59
N MET A 299 4.96 1.90 -7.08
CA MET A 299 5.52 0.63 -6.62
C MET A 299 7.00 0.48 -7.01
N PHE A 300 7.38 0.91 -8.22
CA PHE A 300 8.80 0.93 -8.62
C PHE A 300 9.60 1.92 -7.78
N LYS A 301 9.06 3.11 -7.52
CA LYS A 301 9.69 4.11 -6.63
C LYS A 301 9.88 3.55 -5.23
N MET A 302 8.88 2.86 -4.72
CA MET A 302 8.95 2.21 -3.42
C MET A 302 10.06 1.15 -3.36
N PHE A 303 10.12 0.21 -4.32
CA PHE A 303 11.16 -0.81 -4.35
C PHE A 303 12.56 -0.20 -4.43
N PHE A 304 12.74 0.83 -5.25
CA PHE A 304 13.98 1.58 -5.30
C PHE A 304 14.34 2.17 -3.92
N GLY A 305 13.38 2.84 -3.27
CA GLY A 305 13.59 3.45 -1.96
C GLY A 305 13.89 2.45 -0.86
N ILE A 306 13.18 1.32 -0.81
CA ILE A 306 13.46 0.23 0.15
C ILE A 306 14.90 -0.25 -0.03
N TYR A 307 15.32 -0.54 -1.26
CA TYR A 307 16.69 -0.99 -1.53
C TYR A 307 17.72 0.04 -1.08
N MET A 308 17.54 1.30 -1.47
CA MET A 308 18.45 2.39 -1.12
C MET A 308 18.60 2.56 0.39
N ILE A 309 17.50 2.56 1.11
CA ILE A 309 17.50 2.71 2.58
C ILE A 309 18.12 1.50 3.24
N MET A 310 17.68 0.29 2.91
CA MET A 310 18.18 -0.93 3.58
C MET A 310 19.66 -1.17 3.36
N VAL A 311 20.19 -0.85 2.17
CA VAL A 311 21.57 -1.15 1.81
C VAL A 311 22.53 -0.02 2.23
N PHE A 312 22.14 1.24 2.06
CA PHE A 312 23.06 2.36 2.18
C PHE A 312 22.85 3.23 3.42
N ASP A 313 21.63 3.35 3.94
CA ASP A 313 21.35 4.15 5.13
C ASP A 313 20.08 3.72 5.88
N PRO A 314 20.12 2.63 6.67
CA PRO A 314 18.95 2.08 7.36
C PRO A 314 18.41 2.98 8.49
N GLN A 315 19.01 4.15 8.74
CA GLN A 315 18.50 5.13 9.69
C GLN A 315 17.40 6.02 9.11
N ILE A 316 17.31 6.09 7.77
CA ILE A 316 16.25 6.85 7.11
C ILE A 316 14.91 6.14 7.34
N LEU A 317 13.93 6.84 7.89
CA LEU A 317 12.57 6.31 8.02
C LEU A 317 11.93 6.19 6.64
N PHE A 318 11.52 4.99 6.27
CA PHE A 318 10.87 4.74 4.99
C PHE A 318 9.45 5.31 4.97
N ASN A 319 9.16 6.18 4.00
CA ASN A 319 7.82 6.71 3.67
C ASN A 319 7.80 7.25 2.24
N ASP A 320 6.64 7.74 1.78
CA ASP A 320 6.44 8.19 0.39
C ASP A 320 7.04 9.58 0.06
N GLY A 321 7.74 10.20 0.99
CA GLY A 321 8.25 11.57 0.83
C GLY A 321 9.24 11.75 -0.33
N PHE A 322 9.93 10.70 -0.74
CA PHE A 322 10.96 10.77 -1.80
C PHE A 322 10.43 10.47 -3.21
N TYR A 323 9.14 10.15 -3.38
CA TYR A 323 8.63 9.66 -4.67
C TYR A 323 8.80 10.65 -5.83
N ASP A 324 8.80 11.95 -5.55
CA ASP A 324 9.06 13.00 -6.53
C ASP A 324 10.54 13.07 -7.01
N LEU A 325 11.45 12.38 -6.31
CA LEU A 325 12.85 12.26 -6.71
C LEU A 325 13.08 11.14 -7.73
N ILE A 326 12.07 10.31 -8.03
CA ILE A 326 12.22 9.15 -8.91
C ILE A 326 11.29 9.31 -10.10
N ASP A 327 11.84 9.23 -11.30
CA ASP A 327 11.13 9.14 -12.58
C ASP A 327 11.23 7.70 -13.11
N VAL A 328 10.09 7.10 -13.51
CA VAL A 328 10.03 5.73 -14.04
C VAL A 328 9.45 5.72 -15.44
#